data_585abe439b3a411f54c5330a78064919
#
_entry.id   585abe439b3a411f54c5330a78064919
#
_cell.length_a   1.000
_cell.length_b   1.000
_cell.length_c   1.000
_cell.angle_alpha   90.00
_cell.angle_beta   90.00
_cell.angle_gamma   90.00
#
_symmetry.space_group_name_H-M   'P 1'
#
loop_
_entity.id
_entity.type
_entity.pdbx_description
1 polymer ?
#
loop_
_entity_poly.entity_id
_entity_poly.type
_entity_poly.pdbx_seq_one_letter_code
_entity_poly.pdbx_strand_id
1 'polypeptide(L)'
;EKTLSAMEETARRYPNILPIMSEATAGTDTRFGRAGEWRERVADICGPGYIGSVREAEPIGPRQLLDVLVIAPCTGNTLAKIAGGITDTSVTMAAKAHLRNGRPVVIAMASNDGLSAGAKNIGELLVRKNYYFVPFGQDAAFAKPTSLIADFGKLTETVEAALRGEQIQPLL
;
A
#
# COMPACT_ATOMS: atom_id res chain seq x y z
N GLU A 1 4.64 -10.83 8.27
CA GLU A 1 5.75 -10.37 9.13
C GLU A 1 6.55 -9.27 8.48
N LYS A 2 7.15 -9.43 7.28
CA LYS A 2 7.97 -8.40 6.62
C LYS A 2 7.29 -7.02 6.51
N THR A 3 6.00 -6.99 6.19
CA THR A 3 5.23 -5.74 6.11
C THR A 3 5.12 -5.03 7.45
N LEU A 4 4.89 -5.76 8.54
CA LEU A 4 4.78 -5.17 9.88
C LEU A 4 6.14 -4.65 10.36
N SER A 5 7.23 -5.40 10.13
CA SER A 5 8.57 -4.91 10.46
C SER A 5 8.92 -3.62 9.70
N ALA A 6 8.57 -3.54 8.41
CA ALA A 6 8.74 -2.32 7.62
C ALA A 6 7.84 -1.17 8.13
N MET A 7 6.62 -1.49 8.57
CA MET A 7 5.70 -0.52 9.18
C MET A 7 6.24 0.01 10.50
N GLU A 8 6.79 -0.85 11.37
CA GLU A 8 7.45 -0.45 12.62
C GLU A 8 8.64 0.48 12.38
N GLU A 9 9.49 0.15 11.38
CA GLU A 9 10.62 0.99 10.99
C GLU A 9 10.15 2.36 10.50
N THR A 10 9.15 2.37 9.61
CA THR A 10 8.56 3.61 9.09
C THR A 10 7.90 4.43 10.21
N ALA A 11 7.25 3.78 11.18
CA ALA A 11 6.63 4.44 12.33
C ALA A 11 7.64 5.14 13.23
N ARG A 12 8.84 4.59 13.39
CA ARG A 12 9.92 5.26 14.15
C ARG A 12 10.35 6.57 13.50
N ARG A 13 10.30 6.63 12.17
CA ARG A 13 10.69 7.82 11.39
C ARG A 13 9.53 8.81 11.26
N TYR A 14 8.30 8.31 11.13
CA TYR A 14 7.07 9.06 10.93
C TYR A 14 6.04 8.66 11.99
N PRO A 15 6.03 9.28 13.17
CA PRO A 15 5.20 8.82 14.29
C PRO A 15 3.71 9.11 14.11
N ASN A 16 3.33 10.01 13.21
CA ASN A 16 1.94 10.36 12.94
C ASN A 16 1.37 9.48 11.85
N ILE A 17 1.04 8.23 12.16
CA ILE A 17 0.45 7.29 11.22
C ILE A 17 -1.05 7.19 11.45
N LEU A 18 -1.83 7.37 10.36
CA LEU A 18 -3.26 7.09 10.32
C LEU A 18 -3.47 5.74 9.63
N PRO A 19 -3.73 4.66 10.38
CA PRO A 19 -3.87 3.34 9.78
C PRO A 19 -5.19 3.21 9.00
N ILE A 20 -5.10 2.54 7.85
CA ILE A 20 -6.24 2.23 6.99
C ILE A 20 -6.20 0.72 6.73
N MET A 21 -7.26 0.02 7.09
CA MET A 21 -7.36 -1.42 6.86
C MET A 21 -8.49 -1.70 5.87
N SER A 22 -8.22 -2.58 4.90
CA SER A 22 -9.31 -3.05 4.05
C SER A 22 -10.30 -3.89 4.87
N GLU A 23 -11.55 -3.89 4.46
CA GLU A 23 -12.63 -4.64 5.11
C GLU A 23 -12.25 -6.14 5.22
N ALA A 24 -11.58 -6.68 4.20
CA ALA A 24 -11.10 -8.05 4.21
C ALA A 24 -10.02 -8.28 5.28
N THR A 25 -9.04 -7.38 5.38
CA THR A 25 -7.96 -7.53 6.38
C THR A 25 -8.47 -7.34 7.81
N ALA A 26 -9.40 -6.40 8.00
CA ALA A 26 -9.95 -6.09 9.31
C ALA A 26 -10.98 -7.11 9.81
N GLY A 27 -11.68 -7.81 8.90
CA GLY A 27 -12.84 -8.64 9.25
C GLY A 27 -12.73 -10.12 8.89
N THR A 28 -11.72 -10.57 8.15
CA THR A 28 -11.66 -11.94 7.64
C THR A 28 -10.38 -12.65 8.07
N ASP A 29 -10.52 -13.77 8.74
CA ASP A 29 -9.41 -14.67 9.06
C ASP A 29 -8.91 -15.32 7.77
N THR A 30 -7.61 -15.34 7.58
CA THR A 30 -6.97 -15.91 6.40
C THR A 30 -5.86 -16.87 6.79
N ARG A 31 -5.30 -17.57 5.80
CA ARG A 31 -4.10 -18.40 6.00
C ARG A 31 -2.88 -17.62 6.50
N PHE A 32 -2.91 -16.29 6.46
CA PHE A 32 -1.81 -15.43 6.88
C PHE A 32 -1.95 -14.94 8.32
N GLY A 33 -3.10 -15.18 8.96
CA GLY A 33 -3.38 -14.79 10.34
C GLY A 33 -4.85 -14.42 10.56
N ARG A 34 -5.18 -14.22 11.81
CA ARG A 34 -6.52 -13.81 12.23
C ARG A 34 -6.70 -12.30 12.12
N ALA A 35 -7.88 -11.87 11.71
CA ALA A 35 -8.21 -10.45 11.59
C ALA A 35 -8.02 -9.68 12.91
N GLY A 36 -8.36 -10.32 14.05
CA GLY A 36 -8.14 -9.75 15.38
C GLY A 36 -6.66 -9.45 15.66
N GLU A 37 -5.80 -10.43 15.41
CA GLU A 37 -4.36 -10.30 15.61
C GLU A 37 -3.75 -9.18 14.76
N TRP A 38 -4.21 -9.03 13.50
CA TRP A 38 -3.77 -7.94 12.64
C TRP A 38 -4.18 -6.57 13.18
N ARG A 39 -5.43 -6.43 13.67
CA ARG A 39 -5.89 -5.17 14.27
C ARG A 39 -5.09 -4.80 15.52
N GLU A 40 -4.82 -5.77 16.41
CA GLU A 40 -4.00 -5.56 17.60
C GLU A 40 -2.59 -5.10 17.23
N ARG A 41 -1.90 -5.80 16.33
CA ARG A 41 -0.55 -5.45 15.90
C ARG A 41 -0.47 -4.08 15.22
N VAL A 42 -1.48 -3.71 14.43
CA VAL A 42 -1.57 -2.36 13.84
C VAL A 42 -1.79 -1.31 14.93
N ALA A 43 -2.62 -1.59 15.92
CA ALA A 43 -2.86 -0.70 17.04
C ALA A 43 -1.61 -0.51 17.93
N ASP A 44 -0.82 -1.56 18.11
CA ASP A 44 0.46 -1.49 18.87
C ASP A 44 1.46 -0.56 18.17
N ILE A 45 1.48 -0.52 16.84
CA ILE A 45 2.41 0.30 16.05
C ILE A 45 1.91 1.74 15.89
N CYS A 46 0.62 1.93 15.61
CA CYS A 46 0.05 3.21 15.18
C CYS A 46 -0.84 3.89 16.21
N GLY A 47 -1.14 3.22 17.33
CA GLY A 47 -2.16 3.63 18.28
C GLY A 47 -3.56 3.08 17.90
N PRO A 48 -4.54 3.27 18.78
CA PRO A 48 -5.87 2.70 18.63
C PRO A 48 -6.66 3.34 17.50
N GLY A 49 -7.49 2.52 16.83
CA GLY A 49 -8.37 2.94 15.75
C GLY A 49 -7.73 2.83 14.37
N TYR A 50 -8.58 2.75 13.37
CA TYR A 50 -8.20 2.71 11.96
C TYR A 50 -9.40 3.14 11.09
N ILE A 51 -9.13 3.60 9.88
CA ILE A 51 -10.14 3.79 8.83
C ILE A 51 -10.44 2.43 8.22
N GLY A 52 -11.68 1.95 8.37
CA GLY A 52 -12.09 0.60 7.95
C GLY A 52 -13.17 0.56 6.88
N SER A 53 -13.68 1.70 6.43
CA SER A 53 -14.76 1.78 5.45
C SER A 53 -14.54 2.87 4.40
N VAL A 54 -15.24 2.73 3.27
CA VAL A 54 -15.26 3.75 2.20
C VAL A 54 -15.67 5.11 2.77
N ARG A 55 -16.71 5.15 3.59
CA ARG A 55 -17.24 6.39 4.19
C ARG A 55 -16.22 7.09 5.08
N GLU A 56 -15.47 6.34 5.87
CA GLU A 56 -14.43 6.89 6.75
C GLU A 56 -13.20 7.38 5.96
N ALA A 57 -12.94 6.82 4.78
CA ALA A 57 -11.84 7.22 3.92
C ALA A 57 -12.12 8.49 3.09
N GLU A 58 -13.38 8.80 2.80
CA GLU A 58 -13.76 9.99 2.01
C GLU A 58 -13.18 11.31 2.54
N PRO A 59 -13.15 11.59 3.87
CA PRO A 59 -12.62 12.83 4.43
C PRO A 59 -11.13 13.05 4.21
N ILE A 60 -10.35 12.01 3.85
CA ILE A 60 -8.89 12.11 3.60
C ILE A 60 -8.57 13.22 2.59
N GLY A 61 -9.35 13.31 1.51
CA GLY A 61 -9.15 14.33 0.47
C GLY A 61 -9.50 15.74 0.93
N PRO A 62 -10.77 16.02 1.26
CA PRO A 62 -11.22 17.37 1.63
C PRO A 62 -10.51 17.95 2.86
N ARG A 63 -10.13 17.11 3.82
CA ARG A 63 -9.41 17.52 5.04
C ARG A 63 -7.90 17.46 4.91
N GLN A 64 -7.37 16.97 3.79
CA GLN A 64 -5.93 16.84 3.53
C GLN A 64 -5.17 16.09 4.65
N LEU A 65 -5.74 14.99 5.13
CA LEU A 65 -5.29 14.30 6.34
C LEU A 65 -3.88 13.67 6.23
N LEU A 66 -3.41 13.39 5.02
CA LEU A 66 -2.16 12.67 4.78
C LEU A 66 -1.19 13.50 3.93
N ASP A 67 0.10 13.41 4.22
CA ASP A 67 1.16 13.93 3.34
C ASP A 67 1.58 12.90 2.30
N VAL A 68 1.54 11.63 2.65
CA VAL A 68 1.79 10.48 1.79
C VAL A 68 0.82 9.35 2.16
N LEU A 69 0.33 8.61 1.17
CA LEU A 69 -0.40 7.36 1.38
C LEU A 69 0.49 6.17 1.02
N VAL A 70 0.63 5.22 1.94
CA VAL A 70 1.38 3.98 1.72
C VAL A 70 0.41 2.81 1.66
N ILE A 71 0.50 2.01 0.60
CA ILE A 71 -0.28 0.77 0.44
C ILE A 71 0.68 -0.42 0.52
N ALA A 72 0.73 -1.06 1.68
CA ALA A 72 1.68 -2.13 1.99
C ALA A 72 1.05 -3.25 2.84
N PRO A 73 0.93 -4.48 2.35
CA PRO A 73 1.18 -4.88 0.96
C PRO A 73 0.05 -4.44 0.03
N CYS A 74 0.37 -4.07 -1.19
CA CYS A 74 -0.61 -3.86 -2.25
C CYS A 74 -0.81 -5.16 -3.04
N THR A 75 -1.96 -5.80 -2.89
CA THR A 75 -2.30 -7.02 -3.63
C THR A 75 -2.63 -6.70 -5.10
N GLY A 76 -2.52 -7.71 -5.98
CA GLY A 76 -2.91 -7.56 -7.40
C GLY A 76 -4.34 -7.06 -7.59
N ASN A 77 -5.28 -7.49 -6.73
CA ASN A 77 -6.67 -6.99 -6.75
C ASN A 77 -6.75 -5.48 -6.41
N THR A 78 -6.06 -5.04 -5.35
CA THR A 78 -6.02 -3.62 -4.97
C THR A 78 -5.37 -2.78 -6.07
N LEU A 79 -4.25 -3.27 -6.64
CA LEU A 79 -3.56 -2.61 -7.73
C LEU A 79 -4.45 -2.45 -8.97
N ALA A 80 -5.18 -3.51 -9.35
CA ALA A 80 -6.11 -3.51 -10.48
C ALA A 80 -7.26 -2.52 -10.26
N LYS A 81 -7.82 -2.46 -9.07
CA LYS A 81 -8.87 -1.50 -8.72
C LYS A 81 -8.37 -0.05 -8.83
N ILE A 82 -7.19 0.25 -8.29
CA ILE A 82 -6.58 1.58 -8.37
C ILE A 82 -6.32 1.96 -9.84
N ALA A 83 -5.75 1.07 -10.64
CA ALA A 83 -5.50 1.29 -12.06
C ALA A 83 -6.80 1.53 -12.84
N GLY A 84 -7.85 0.78 -12.52
CA GLY A 84 -9.19 0.90 -13.11
C GLY A 84 -10.06 2.03 -12.53
N GLY A 85 -9.59 2.76 -11.51
CA GLY A 85 -10.38 3.84 -10.88
C GLY A 85 -11.54 3.34 -10.01
N ILE A 86 -11.51 2.08 -9.57
CA ILE A 86 -12.56 1.46 -8.73
C ILE A 86 -12.28 1.80 -7.26
N THR A 87 -13.27 2.34 -6.56
CA THR A 87 -13.13 2.86 -5.20
C THR A 87 -14.16 2.26 -4.23
N ASP A 88 -14.25 0.95 -4.22
CA ASP A 88 -15.22 0.16 -3.47
C ASP A 88 -14.68 -0.42 -2.15
N THR A 89 -13.47 -0.03 -1.74
CA THR A 89 -12.86 -0.38 -0.46
C THR A 89 -12.31 0.85 0.24
N SER A 90 -12.09 0.76 1.57
CA SER A 90 -11.43 1.81 2.36
C SER A 90 -10.11 2.24 1.74
N VAL A 91 -9.26 1.29 1.31
CA VAL A 91 -7.93 1.55 0.72
C VAL A 91 -8.04 2.25 -0.63
N THR A 92 -8.91 1.77 -1.53
CA THR A 92 -9.04 2.36 -2.88
C THR A 92 -9.73 3.72 -2.83
N MET A 93 -10.65 3.93 -1.89
CA MET A 93 -11.23 5.25 -1.63
C MET A 93 -10.19 6.21 -1.04
N ALA A 94 -9.37 5.76 -0.09
CA ALA A 94 -8.27 6.55 0.46
C ALA A 94 -7.30 7.01 -0.64
N ALA A 95 -6.91 6.11 -1.55
CA ALA A 95 -6.04 6.44 -2.67
C ALA A 95 -6.65 7.53 -3.57
N LYS A 96 -7.91 7.38 -3.98
CA LYS A 96 -8.63 8.37 -4.77
C LYS A 96 -8.73 9.72 -4.04
N ALA A 97 -9.15 9.70 -2.77
CA ALA A 97 -9.34 10.91 -1.98
C ALA A 97 -8.02 11.65 -1.78
N HIS A 98 -6.93 10.93 -1.49
CA HIS A 98 -5.61 11.49 -1.30
C HIS A 98 -5.01 12.10 -2.59
N LEU A 99 -5.13 11.41 -3.73
CA LEU A 99 -4.63 11.89 -5.02
C LEU A 99 -5.26 13.20 -5.50
N ARG A 100 -6.47 13.54 -5.05
CA ARG A 100 -7.10 14.85 -5.35
C ARG A 100 -6.24 16.02 -4.88
N ASN A 101 -5.40 15.80 -3.88
CA ASN A 101 -4.51 16.81 -3.33
C ASN A 101 -3.14 16.88 -4.06
N GLY A 102 -2.94 16.08 -5.11
CA GLY A 102 -1.67 16.01 -5.84
C GLY A 102 -0.52 15.42 -5.02
N ARG A 103 -0.83 14.69 -3.95
CA ARG A 103 0.14 14.12 -3.00
C ARG A 103 0.51 12.67 -3.36
N PRO A 104 1.69 12.18 -2.93
CA PRO A 104 2.22 10.89 -3.35
C PRO A 104 1.51 9.69 -2.75
N VAL A 105 1.39 8.64 -3.56
CA VAL A 105 0.96 7.30 -3.16
C VAL A 105 2.12 6.34 -3.38
N VAL A 106 2.57 5.68 -2.32
CA VAL A 106 3.63 4.66 -2.35
C VAL A 106 3.01 3.27 -2.39
N ILE A 107 3.42 2.45 -3.34
CA ILE A 107 2.92 1.10 -3.56
C ILE A 107 4.00 0.07 -3.26
N ALA A 108 3.81 -0.75 -2.22
CA ALA A 108 4.61 -1.94 -1.93
C ALA A 108 3.83 -3.17 -2.40
N MET A 109 4.04 -3.57 -3.64
CA MET A 109 3.25 -4.64 -4.23
C MET A 109 3.61 -6.03 -3.72
N ALA A 110 2.61 -6.92 -3.66
CA ALA A 110 2.76 -8.34 -3.43
C ALA A 110 1.65 -9.08 -4.19
N SER A 111 2.00 -9.74 -5.29
CA SER A 111 1.05 -10.39 -6.17
C SER A 111 1.62 -11.62 -6.85
N ASN A 112 0.85 -12.70 -6.87
CA ASN A 112 1.24 -13.94 -7.56
C ASN A 112 1.10 -13.84 -9.10
N ASP A 113 0.40 -12.84 -9.61
CA ASP A 113 0.13 -12.61 -11.03
C ASP A 113 0.74 -11.30 -11.57
N GLY A 114 1.72 -10.75 -10.87
CA GLY A 114 2.35 -9.47 -11.22
C GLY A 114 2.94 -9.44 -12.62
N LEU A 115 3.55 -10.54 -13.09
CA LEU A 115 4.09 -10.69 -14.45
C LEU A 115 3.10 -11.31 -15.46
N SER A 116 1.83 -11.42 -15.11
CA SER A 116 0.77 -11.90 -16.00
C SER A 116 -0.37 -10.88 -16.08
N ALA A 117 -1.55 -11.18 -15.57
CA ALA A 117 -2.70 -10.26 -15.60
C ALA A 117 -2.45 -8.93 -14.89
N GLY A 118 -1.58 -8.91 -13.87
CA GLY A 118 -1.20 -7.73 -13.12
C GLY A 118 -0.27 -6.77 -13.85
N ALA A 119 0.52 -7.24 -14.82
CA ALA A 119 1.56 -6.45 -15.49
C ALA A 119 1.05 -5.15 -16.12
N LYS A 120 -0.11 -5.19 -16.76
CA LYS A 120 -0.76 -4.00 -17.35
C LYS A 120 -1.07 -2.93 -16.29
N ASN A 121 -1.50 -3.35 -15.11
CA ASN A 121 -1.87 -2.44 -14.02
C ASN A 121 -0.62 -1.78 -13.41
N ILE A 122 0.49 -2.51 -13.33
CA ILE A 122 1.79 -1.97 -12.93
C ILE A 122 2.22 -0.90 -13.93
N GLY A 123 2.24 -1.23 -15.22
CA GLY A 123 2.61 -0.30 -16.29
C GLY A 123 1.73 0.95 -16.32
N GLU A 124 0.43 0.79 -16.14
CA GLU A 124 -0.54 1.88 -16.07
C GLU A 124 -0.22 2.84 -14.91
N LEU A 125 0.09 2.33 -13.72
CA LEU A 125 0.37 3.16 -12.56
C LEU A 125 1.78 3.76 -12.57
N LEU A 126 2.76 3.08 -13.18
CA LEU A 126 4.13 3.61 -13.34
C LEU A 126 4.18 4.89 -14.20
N VAL A 127 3.27 5.07 -15.14
CA VAL A 127 3.21 6.27 -16.00
C VAL A 127 2.32 7.38 -15.44
N ARG A 128 1.56 7.12 -14.39
CA ARG A 128 0.70 8.12 -13.74
C ARG A 128 1.49 8.96 -12.73
N LYS A 129 1.17 10.24 -12.66
CA LYS A 129 1.74 11.15 -11.65
C LYS A 129 1.36 10.73 -10.22
N ASN A 130 2.29 10.97 -9.30
CA ASN A 130 2.11 10.77 -7.86
C ASN A 130 2.00 9.31 -7.40
N TYR A 131 2.28 8.34 -8.25
CA TYR A 131 2.47 6.95 -7.86
C TYR A 131 3.96 6.61 -7.84
N TYR A 132 4.41 6.03 -6.74
CA TYR A 132 5.79 5.61 -6.51
C TYR A 132 5.81 4.17 -6.04
N PHE A 133 6.65 3.35 -6.64
CA PHE A 133 6.73 1.94 -6.27
C PHE A 133 7.94 1.70 -5.36
N VAL A 134 7.73 0.94 -4.30
CA VAL A 134 8.83 0.29 -3.60
C VAL A 134 9.49 -0.68 -4.58
N PRO A 135 10.83 -0.69 -4.72
CA PRO A 135 11.52 -1.64 -5.59
C PRO A 135 11.00 -3.05 -5.40
N PHE A 136 10.82 -3.78 -6.47
CA PHE A 136 10.20 -5.10 -6.44
C PHE A 136 10.87 -6.06 -7.41
N GLY A 137 10.72 -7.36 -7.17
CA GLY A 137 11.26 -8.42 -8.03
C GLY A 137 10.51 -9.72 -7.83
N GLN A 138 10.99 -10.78 -8.47
CA GLN A 138 10.44 -12.11 -8.28
C GLN A 138 10.90 -12.72 -6.94
N ASP A 139 9.98 -13.24 -6.14
CA ASP A 139 10.29 -13.90 -4.86
C ASP A 139 10.69 -15.38 -5.02
N ALA A 140 10.23 -16.03 -6.08
CA ALA A 140 10.50 -17.45 -6.36
C ALA A 140 10.34 -17.73 -7.87
N ALA A 141 11.24 -17.20 -8.69
CA ALA A 141 11.14 -17.19 -10.15
C ALA A 141 10.82 -18.54 -10.80
N PHE A 142 11.41 -19.63 -10.28
CA PHE A 142 11.18 -20.98 -10.82
C PHE A 142 9.89 -21.62 -10.30
N ALA A 143 9.53 -21.40 -9.04
CA ALA A 143 8.33 -21.99 -8.43
C ALA A 143 7.06 -21.14 -8.68
N LYS A 144 7.22 -19.83 -8.84
CA LYS A 144 6.14 -18.85 -9.03
C LYS A 144 6.56 -17.82 -10.10
N PRO A 145 6.62 -18.20 -11.37
CA PRO A 145 7.25 -17.41 -12.42
C PRO A 145 6.56 -16.05 -12.67
N THR A 146 5.32 -15.86 -12.24
CA THR A 146 4.58 -14.61 -12.41
C THR A 146 4.46 -13.78 -11.13
N SER A 147 5.00 -14.29 -10.01
CA SER A 147 4.90 -13.62 -8.71
C SER A 147 5.91 -12.48 -8.58
N LEU A 148 5.43 -11.34 -8.12
CA LEU A 148 6.25 -10.18 -7.76
C LEU A 148 5.99 -9.76 -6.32
N ILE A 149 7.06 -9.36 -5.65
CA ILE A 149 7.01 -8.84 -4.28
C ILE A 149 7.94 -7.63 -4.13
N ALA A 150 7.48 -6.63 -3.39
CA ALA A 150 8.28 -5.47 -3.03
C ALA A 150 9.40 -5.84 -2.04
N ASP A 151 10.53 -5.18 -2.15
CA ASP A 151 11.55 -5.15 -1.11
C ASP A 151 11.08 -4.22 0.03
N PHE A 152 10.43 -4.79 1.02
CA PHE A 152 9.89 -4.02 2.15
C PHE A 152 10.97 -3.29 2.95
N GLY A 153 12.23 -3.69 2.89
CA GLY A 153 13.35 -2.96 3.49
C GLY A 153 13.61 -1.60 2.84
N LYS A 154 13.08 -1.37 1.64
CA LYS A 154 13.14 -0.09 0.92
C LYS A 154 11.91 0.81 1.12
N LEU A 155 10.96 0.40 1.99
CA LEU A 155 9.71 1.14 2.17
C LEU A 155 9.94 2.56 2.65
N THR A 156 10.69 2.74 3.74
CA THR A 156 10.96 4.06 4.33
C THR A 156 11.72 4.97 3.36
N GLU A 157 12.75 4.45 2.68
CA GLU A 157 13.50 5.19 1.65
C GLU A 157 12.59 5.62 0.49
N THR A 158 11.67 4.74 0.06
CA THR A 158 10.70 5.07 -1.00
C THR A 158 9.73 6.17 -0.55
N VAL A 159 9.28 6.15 0.71
CA VAL A 159 8.42 7.20 1.27
C VAL A 159 9.15 8.55 1.27
N GLU A 160 10.42 8.58 1.69
CA GLU A 160 11.23 9.79 1.69
C GLU A 160 11.43 10.37 0.27
N ALA A 161 11.71 9.51 -0.70
CA ALA A 161 11.86 9.91 -2.10
C ALA A 161 10.53 10.41 -2.69
N ALA A 162 9.44 9.69 -2.45
CA ALA A 162 8.10 10.05 -2.93
C ALA A 162 7.64 11.43 -2.41
N LEU A 163 7.97 11.78 -1.16
CA LEU A 163 7.70 13.11 -0.59
C LEU A 163 8.46 14.24 -1.32
N ARG A 164 9.58 13.91 -2.00
CA ARG A 164 10.32 14.84 -2.87
C ARG A 164 9.89 14.76 -4.34
N GLY A 165 8.93 13.89 -4.67
CA GLY A 165 8.51 13.65 -6.05
C GLY A 165 9.44 12.74 -6.86
N GLU A 166 10.23 11.90 -6.20
CA GLU A 166 11.27 11.06 -6.81
C GLU A 166 10.90 9.58 -6.70
N GLN A 167 11.15 8.81 -7.77
CA GLN A 167 11.12 7.34 -7.74
C GLN A 167 12.52 6.80 -7.45
N ILE A 168 12.69 6.03 -6.39
CA ILE A 168 14.00 5.41 -6.09
C ILE A 168 14.39 4.38 -7.16
N GLN A 169 15.69 4.26 -7.38
CA GLN A 169 16.27 3.36 -8.36
C GLN A 169 17.37 2.49 -7.72
N PRO A 170 17.63 1.27 -8.25
CA PRO A 170 16.87 0.61 -9.32
C PRO A 170 15.48 0.18 -8.85
N LEU A 171 14.50 0.15 -9.78
CA LEU A 171 13.13 -0.25 -9.47
C LEU A 171 12.97 -1.78 -9.51
N LEU A 172 13.76 -2.49 -10.35
CA LEU A 172 13.78 -3.94 -10.57
C LEU A 172 15.14 -4.53 -10.24
#